data_bf226221f7d7e2377246bb9f8c71f481
#
_entry.id   bf226221f7d7e2377246bb9f8c71f481
#
_cell.length_a   1.000
_cell.length_b   1.000
_cell.length_c   1.000
_cell.angle_alpha   90.00
_cell.angle_beta   90.00
_cell.angle_gamma   90.00
#
_symmetry.space_group_name_H-M   'P 1'
#
loop_
_entity.id
_entity.type
_entity.pdbx_description
1 polymer ?
#
loop_
_entity_poly.entity_id
_entity_poly.type
_entity_poly.pdbx_seq_one_letter_code
_entity_poly.pdbx_strand_id
1 'polypeptide(L)'
;MRKIRFAIGLRDFSKKKGGAERYLVDLCTRMATEGHEVHVYTGHHGEEDARFHFHPVKTVPFPRSMQLFSFATRATREMENGNYDIIFGVGNTLKADILQPHGGVHWAWFWRSLRAYENPILRMIKLLGRVLSLKQWVSGWIEGAPYQAKRLRAIIAISDMVKQDMMRWYRIPEERIHVVYNGVDIERFHPRNRRYREEIRKRYGIGDEFVVLFVSNNFRMKGLFFLIKALAEIKKEDSPPFKLLVLGRDRQNSYLSLARDMGIFEEVIFAGSTDEPEKYYGASDLLVHPTFYDACSLTVLEALASGLPIITTASNGASGILCHGEEGWVIGDLKDGEELKRGIVYFLDEERRRRASYRAREKAEIYSEKANFDRVIAIFNEALQR
;
A
#
# COMPACT_ATOMS: atom_id res chain seq x y z
N MET A 1 26.86 13.14 -9.05
CA MET A 1 26.56 12.88 -7.62
C MET A 1 27.68 12.07 -6.98
N ARG A 2 27.92 12.24 -5.66
CA ARG A 2 28.84 11.35 -4.93
C ARG A 2 28.29 9.92 -4.95
N LYS A 3 29.14 8.92 -5.22
CA LYS A 3 28.77 7.52 -5.11
C LYS A 3 28.51 7.18 -3.63
N ILE A 4 27.33 6.64 -3.34
CA ILE A 4 26.90 6.26 -1.97
C ILE A 4 26.99 4.74 -1.85
N ARG A 5 27.60 4.25 -0.74
CA ARG A 5 27.51 2.85 -0.31
C ARG A 5 26.28 2.70 0.61
N PHE A 6 25.25 2.06 0.06
CA PHE A 6 23.92 1.99 0.67
C PHE A 6 23.64 0.56 1.15
N ALA A 7 23.21 0.40 2.39
CA ALA A 7 22.81 -0.89 2.94
C ALA A 7 21.34 -0.89 3.34
N ILE A 8 20.61 -1.95 3.01
CA ILE A 8 19.22 -2.16 3.36
C ILE A 8 18.98 -3.57 3.91
N GLY A 9 18.19 -3.69 4.99
CA GLY A 9 17.76 -4.97 5.55
C GLY A 9 16.31 -5.29 5.16
N LEU A 10 16.10 -6.32 4.34
CA LEU A 10 14.78 -6.79 3.91
C LEU A 10 14.70 -8.30 4.07
N ARG A 11 13.71 -8.79 4.82
CA ARG A 11 13.56 -10.23 5.03
C ARG A 11 13.29 -10.98 3.73
N ASP A 12 12.50 -10.40 2.84
CA ASP A 12 12.19 -10.94 1.51
C ASP A 12 12.42 -9.83 0.47
N PHE A 13 13.43 -9.99 -0.38
CA PHE A 13 13.75 -9.05 -1.47
C PHE A 13 13.15 -9.58 -2.77
N SER A 14 11.89 -9.26 -3.05
CA SER A 14 11.17 -9.77 -4.24
C SER A 14 9.98 -8.89 -4.60
N LYS A 15 9.85 -8.51 -5.87
CA LYS A 15 8.72 -7.72 -6.41
C LYS A 15 7.36 -8.45 -6.34
N LYS A 16 7.37 -9.79 -6.18
CA LYS A 16 6.17 -10.64 -6.20
C LYS A 16 5.43 -10.73 -4.86
N LYS A 17 6.01 -10.22 -3.76
CA LYS A 17 5.46 -10.37 -2.40
C LYS A 17 4.37 -9.36 -2.07
N GLY A 18 4.60 -8.08 -2.33
CA GLY A 18 3.66 -7.02 -2.00
C GLY A 18 4.11 -5.65 -2.51
N GLY A 19 3.26 -4.63 -2.29
CA GLY A 19 3.55 -3.27 -2.76
C GLY A 19 4.78 -2.64 -2.10
N ALA A 20 4.98 -2.87 -0.81
CA ALA A 20 6.13 -2.35 -0.08
C ALA A 20 7.45 -2.97 -0.58
N GLU A 21 7.49 -4.29 -0.74
CA GLU A 21 8.66 -4.99 -1.27
C GLU A 21 8.96 -4.56 -2.70
N ARG A 22 7.92 -4.43 -3.54
CA ARG A 22 8.07 -3.93 -4.92
C ARG A 22 8.71 -2.55 -4.94
N TYR A 23 8.16 -1.59 -4.18
CA TYR A 23 8.71 -0.24 -4.07
C TYR A 23 10.18 -0.25 -3.66
N LEU A 24 10.55 -1.04 -2.63
CA LEU A 24 11.92 -1.09 -2.13
C LEU A 24 12.90 -1.71 -3.12
N VAL A 25 12.47 -2.73 -3.86
CA VAL A 25 13.27 -3.31 -4.95
C VAL A 25 13.45 -2.30 -6.09
N ASP A 26 12.42 -1.53 -6.44
CA ASP A 26 12.48 -0.50 -7.47
C ASP A 26 13.40 0.65 -7.05
N LEU A 27 13.33 1.11 -5.77
CA LEU A 27 14.25 2.08 -5.19
C LEU A 27 15.70 1.61 -5.29
N CYS A 28 15.98 0.38 -4.83
CA CYS A 28 17.33 -0.21 -4.89
C CYS A 28 17.83 -0.33 -6.32
N THR A 29 16.95 -0.75 -7.24
CA THR A 29 17.24 -0.86 -8.68
C THR A 29 17.69 0.48 -9.25
N ARG A 30 16.96 1.53 -8.92
CA ARG A 30 17.27 2.88 -9.40
C ARG A 30 18.56 3.42 -8.79
N MET A 31 18.77 3.21 -7.48
CA MET A 31 20.04 3.55 -6.82
C MET A 31 21.23 2.92 -7.55
N ALA A 32 21.15 1.62 -7.83
CA ALA A 32 22.21 0.91 -8.54
C ALA A 32 22.41 1.41 -9.98
N THR A 33 21.32 1.72 -10.70
CA THR A 33 21.36 2.28 -12.06
C THR A 33 22.02 3.67 -12.10
N GLU A 34 21.84 4.47 -11.06
CA GLU A 34 22.49 5.78 -10.91
C GLU A 34 23.95 5.68 -10.40
N GLY A 35 24.48 4.47 -10.28
CA GLY A 35 25.90 4.20 -9.98
C GLY A 35 26.22 4.11 -8.49
N HIS A 36 25.23 4.04 -7.61
CA HIS A 36 25.41 3.79 -6.19
C HIS A 36 25.70 2.29 -5.93
N GLU A 37 26.40 1.99 -4.84
CA GLU A 37 26.70 0.62 -4.43
C GLU A 37 25.66 0.13 -3.45
N VAL A 38 24.84 -0.86 -3.84
CA VAL A 38 23.68 -1.32 -3.08
C VAL A 38 23.94 -2.68 -2.46
N HIS A 39 23.90 -2.74 -1.11
CA HIS A 39 24.06 -3.95 -0.31
C HIS A 39 22.72 -4.36 0.29
N VAL A 40 22.25 -5.56 0.00
CA VAL A 40 20.95 -6.09 0.44
C VAL A 40 21.15 -7.22 1.42
N TYR A 41 20.80 -6.98 2.68
CA TYR A 41 20.78 -7.98 3.76
C TYR A 41 19.41 -8.66 3.78
N THR A 42 19.34 -9.92 3.38
CA THR A 42 18.06 -10.61 3.19
C THR A 42 18.07 -12.05 3.65
N GLY A 43 16.91 -12.54 4.11
CA GLY A 43 16.70 -13.95 4.40
C GLY A 43 16.33 -14.75 3.14
N HIS A 44 15.74 -14.08 2.17
CA HIS A 44 15.37 -14.67 0.88
C HIS A 44 15.33 -13.58 -0.20
N HIS A 45 15.95 -13.84 -1.32
CA HIS A 45 15.85 -12.99 -2.52
C HIS A 45 15.27 -13.80 -3.69
N GLY A 46 14.69 -13.08 -4.66
CA GLY A 46 14.21 -13.66 -5.91
C GLY A 46 15.36 -14.04 -6.84
N GLU A 47 15.32 -13.60 -8.07
CA GLU A 47 16.40 -13.82 -9.04
C GLU A 47 17.67 -13.07 -8.61
N GLU A 48 18.83 -13.66 -8.90
CA GLU A 48 20.12 -12.99 -8.74
C GLU A 48 20.21 -11.82 -9.71
N ASP A 49 20.65 -10.67 -9.19
CA ASP A 49 20.85 -9.46 -9.97
C ASP A 49 22.23 -8.90 -9.65
N ALA A 50 23.11 -8.90 -10.65
CA ALA A 50 24.51 -8.47 -10.52
C ALA A 50 24.69 -7.00 -10.09
N ARG A 51 23.61 -6.21 -10.11
CA ARG A 51 23.60 -4.82 -9.63
C ARG A 51 23.67 -4.72 -8.11
N PHE A 52 23.35 -5.80 -7.39
CA PHE A 52 23.25 -5.82 -5.94
C PHE A 52 24.30 -6.73 -5.30
N HIS A 53 24.81 -6.32 -4.14
CA HIS A 53 25.60 -7.16 -3.27
C HIS A 53 24.69 -7.83 -2.25
N PHE A 54 24.32 -9.10 -2.48
CA PHE A 54 23.46 -9.84 -1.56
C PHE A 54 24.23 -10.40 -0.38
N HIS A 55 23.71 -10.19 0.82
CA HIS A 55 24.21 -10.70 2.09
C HIS A 55 23.11 -11.58 2.74
N PRO A 56 23.27 -12.93 2.71
CA PRO A 56 22.26 -13.81 3.29
C PRO A 56 22.27 -13.76 4.81
N VAL A 57 21.12 -13.37 5.40
CA VAL A 57 20.94 -13.31 6.86
C VAL A 57 20.29 -14.59 7.34
N LYS A 58 21.03 -15.43 8.06
CA LYS A 58 20.50 -16.66 8.68
C LYS A 58 19.51 -16.30 9.78
N THR A 59 18.35 -16.92 9.80
CA THR A 59 17.32 -16.68 10.81
C THR A 59 16.96 -17.95 11.56
N VAL A 60 16.46 -17.80 12.79
CA VAL A 60 15.84 -18.92 13.52
C VAL A 60 14.47 -19.19 12.89
N PRO A 61 14.20 -20.41 12.39
CA PRO A 61 12.99 -20.65 11.58
C PRO A 61 11.69 -20.60 12.37
N PHE A 62 11.69 -20.94 13.65
CA PHE A 62 10.49 -21.03 14.50
C PHE A 62 10.82 -20.74 15.97
N PRO A 63 9.89 -20.13 16.74
CA PRO A 63 8.61 -19.52 16.30
C PRO A 63 8.83 -18.21 15.52
N ARG A 64 7.78 -17.74 14.84
CA ARG A 64 7.87 -16.55 13.95
C ARG A 64 8.35 -15.28 14.67
N SER A 65 8.09 -15.12 15.96
CA SER A 65 8.65 -14.04 16.79
C SER A 65 10.18 -14.09 16.85
N MET A 66 10.75 -15.29 17.04
CA MET A 66 12.20 -15.51 17.06
C MET A 66 12.82 -15.33 15.67
N GLN A 67 12.10 -15.72 14.62
CA GLN A 67 12.53 -15.46 13.24
C GLN A 67 12.68 -13.94 12.98
N LEU A 68 11.66 -13.15 13.36
CA LEU A 68 11.71 -11.69 13.22
C LEU A 68 12.83 -11.08 14.05
N PHE A 69 12.95 -11.49 15.32
CA PHE A 69 13.97 -10.99 16.23
C PHE A 69 15.39 -11.33 15.74
N SER A 70 15.62 -12.59 15.34
CA SER A 70 16.94 -13.03 14.86
C SER A 70 17.33 -12.35 13.55
N PHE A 71 16.38 -12.09 12.65
CA PHE A 71 16.64 -11.31 11.44
C PHE A 71 17.04 -9.87 11.80
N ALA A 72 16.22 -9.19 12.59
CA ALA A 72 16.45 -7.79 12.95
C ALA A 72 17.80 -7.58 13.64
N THR A 73 18.14 -8.45 14.61
CA THR A 73 19.41 -8.36 15.35
C THR A 73 20.63 -8.67 14.49
N ARG A 74 20.58 -9.74 13.68
CA ARG A 74 21.71 -10.15 12.84
C ARG A 74 21.93 -9.17 11.68
N ALA A 75 20.87 -8.83 10.94
CA ALA A 75 20.98 -7.85 9.86
C ALA A 75 21.52 -6.51 10.36
N THR A 76 21.03 -6.02 11.51
CA THR A 76 21.55 -4.78 12.11
C THR A 76 23.04 -4.89 12.44
N ARG A 77 23.45 -5.98 13.12
CA ARG A 77 24.86 -6.19 13.51
C ARG A 77 25.76 -6.29 12.29
N GLU A 78 25.37 -7.03 11.27
CA GLU A 78 26.17 -7.20 10.05
C GLU A 78 26.30 -5.89 9.26
N MET A 79 25.20 -5.10 9.16
CA MET A 79 25.24 -3.78 8.54
C MET A 79 26.10 -2.77 9.35
N GLU A 80 26.06 -2.81 10.68
CA GLU A 80 26.89 -1.94 11.51
C GLU A 80 28.38 -2.25 11.39
N ASN A 81 28.75 -3.51 11.13
CA ASN A 81 30.14 -3.93 10.92
C ASN A 81 30.64 -3.59 9.51
N GLY A 82 29.74 -3.27 8.58
CA GLY A 82 30.08 -2.84 7.24
C GLY A 82 30.40 -1.33 7.19
N ASN A 83 31.18 -0.94 6.21
CA ASN A 83 31.51 0.47 5.97
C ASN A 83 30.52 1.08 4.97
N TYR A 84 29.35 1.50 5.43
CA TYR A 84 28.28 2.11 4.62
C TYR A 84 28.13 3.59 4.93
N ASP A 85 27.87 4.38 3.88
CA ASP A 85 27.52 5.79 4.01
C ASP A 85 26.12 5.94 4.64
N ILE A 86 25.18 5.04 4.23
CA ILE A 86 23.79 5.02 4.72
C ILE A 86 23.33 3.59 5.00
N ILE A 87 22.84 3.35 6.20
CA ILE A 87 22.00 2.20 6.54
C ILE A 87 20.55 2.63 6.51
N PHE A 88 19.79 2.07 5.57
CA PHE A 88 18.38 2.40 5.36
C PHE A 88 17.46 1.38 6.06
N GLY A 89 16.72 1.84 7.02
CA GLY A 89 15.78 1.05 7.81
C GLY A 89 14.37 1.12 7.21
N VAL A 90 13.72 -0.03 7.12
CA VAL A 90 12.35 -0.15 6.61
C VAL A 90 11.38 -0.81 7.60
N GLY A 91 11.75 -0.78 8.89
CA GLY A 91 10.96 -1.39 9.96
C GLY A 91 11.33 -2.86 10.28
N ASN A 92 12.43 -3.39 9.69
CA ASN A 92 12.91 -4.75 9.90
C ASN A 92 14.27 -4.83 10.62
N THR A 93 14.84 -3.70 11.02
CA THR A 93 16.16 -3.56 11.63
C THR A 93 16.08 -2.71 12.88
N LEU A 94 17.05 -2.85 13.80
CA LEU A 94 17.02 -2.17 15.09
C LEU A 94 17.67 -0.78 15.06
N LYS A 95 18.49 -0.51 14.04
CA LYS A 95 19.17 0.76 13.85
C LYS A 95 19.22 1.10 12.37
N ALA A 96 19.20 2.39 12.07
CA ALA A 96 19.31 2.94 10.73
C ALA A 96 19.83 4.39 10.81
N ASP A 97 20.42 4.87 9.71
CA ASP A 97 20.72 6.31 9.53
C ASP A 97 19.47 7.03 9.02
N ILE A 98 18.71 6.39 8.13
CA ILE A 98 17.44 6.88 7.60
C ILE A 98 16.40 5.79 7.75
N LEU A 99 15.23 6.13 8.26
CA LEU A 99 14.14 5.20 8.52
C LEU A 99 12.91 5.55 7.67
N GLN A 100 12.43 4.59 6.86
CA GLN A 100 11.20 4.70 6.06
C GLN A 100 10.34 3.44 6.22
N PRO A 101 9.47 3.35 7.25
CA PRO A 101 8.64 2.15 7.48
C PRO A 101 7.47 2.10 6.49
N HIS A 102 7.60 1.27 5.44
CA HIS A 102 6.58 1.10 4.40
C HIS A 102 5.30 0.42 4.88
N GLY A 103 5.35 -0.35 5.95
CA GLY A 103 4.16 -0.94 6.59
C GLY A 103 3.32 0.07 7.39
N GLY A 104 3.80 1.31 7.51
CA GLY A 104 3.25 2.31 8.43
C GLY A 104 3.63 2.02 9.87
N VAL A 105 2.78 2.40 10.83
CA VAL A 105 3.01 2.22 12.26
C VAL A 105 2.28 0.99 12.77
N HIS A 106 3.03 0.03 13.34
CA HIS A 106 2.51 -1.25 13.82
C HIS A 106 1.32 -1.12 14.79
N TRP A 107 1.42 -0.24 15.77
CA TRP A 107 0.36 -0.04 16.76
C TRP A 107 -0.89 0.62 16.16
N ALA A 108 -0.74 1.52 15.19
CA ALA A 108 -1.87 2.08 14.45
C ALA A 108 -2.58 1.00 13.62
N TRP A 109 -1.81 0.18 12.89
CA TRP A 109 -2.34 -0.99 12.19
C TRP A 109 -3.02 -1.98 13.14
N PHE A 110 -2.41 -2.27 14.30
CA PHE A 110 -2.94 -3.21 15.29
C PHE A 110 -4.39 -2.86 15.66
N TRP A 111 -4.65 -1.59 15.98
CA TRP A 111 -5.98 -1.13 16.40
C TRP A 111 -6.94 -0.93 15.23
N ARG A 112 -6.52 -0.23 14.17
CA ARG A 112 -7.41 0.06 13.04
C ARG A 112 -7.87 -1.21 12.32
N SER A 113 -6.99 -2.20 12.15
CA SER A 113 -7.32 -3.45 11.47
C SER A 113 -8.30 -4.36 12.23
N LEU A 114 -8.51 -4.14 13.53
CA LEU A 114 -9.58 -4.81 14.28
C LEU A 114 -10.97 -4.36 13.82
N ARG A 115 -11.10 -3.15 13.28
CA ARG A 115 -12.36 -2.63 12.76
C ARG A 115 -12.86 -3.38 11.53
N ALA A 116 -11.97 -4.13 10.84
CA ALA A 116 -12.31 -5.00 9.72
C ALA A 116 -13.13 -6.25 10.13
N TYR A 117 -13.31 -6.50 11.42
CA TYR A 117 -14.18 -7.54 11.93
C TYR A 117 -15.50 -6.92 12.37
N GLU A 118 -16.59 -7.20 11.65
CA GLU A 118 -17.93 -6.66 11.96
C GLU A 118 -18.48 -7.27 13.23
N ASN A 119 -18.41 -8.59 13.36
CA ASN A 119 -18.92 -9.30 14.54
C ASN A 119 -18.09 -8.92 15.77
N PRO A 120 -18.73 -8.33 16.84
CA PRO A 120 -18.02 -7.87 18.04
C PRO A 120 -17.36 -9.01 18.82
N ILE A 121 -17.95 -10.20 18.83
CA ILE A 121 -17.37 -11.38 19.50
C ILE A 121 -16.09 -11.80 18.78
N LEU A 122 -16.15 -11.89 17.44
CA LEU A 122 -14.98 -12.25 16.64
C LEU A 122 -13.89 -11.18 16.77
N ARG A 123 -14.27 -9.89 16.86
CA ARG A 123 -13.33 -8.79 17.11
C ARG A 123 -12.63 -8.94 18.46
N MET A 124 -13.39 -9.27 19.51
CA MET A 124 -12.85 -9.51 20.85
C MET A 124 -11.88 -10.72 20.86
N ILE A 125 -12.25 -11.84 20.25
CA ILE A 125 -11.38 -13.02 20.11
C ILE A 125 -10.09 -12.65 19.40
N LYS A 126 -10.16 -11.86 18.30
CA LYS A 126 -8.99 -11.39 17.58
C LYS A 126 -8.12 -10.45 18.39
N LEU A 127 -8.72 -9.55 19.17
CA LEU A 127 -7.99 -8.68 20.09
C LEU A 127 -7.23 -9.49 21.13
N LEU A 128 -7.90 -10.41 21.83
CA LEU A 128 -7.26 -11.29 22.82
C LEU A 128 -6.09 -12.09 22.20
N GLY A 129 -6.33 -12.72 21.04
CA GLY A 129 -5.28 -13.45 20.32
C GLY A 129 -4.09 -12.57 19.90
N ARG A 130 -4.31 -11.28 19.60
CA ARG A 130 -3.22 -10.35 19.29
C ARG A 130 -2.48 -9.91 20.55
N VAL A 131 -3.18 -9.59 21.63
CA VAL A 131 -2.58 -9.17 22.90
C VAL A 131 -1.69 -10.30 23.47
N LEU A 132 -2.15 -11.55 23.38
CA LEU A 132 -1.38 -12.71 23.83
C LEU A 132 -0.26 -13.13 22.85
N SER A 133 -0.21 -12.56 21.66
CA SER A 133 0.78 -12.94 20.63
C SER A 133 2.12 -12.25 20.84
N LEU A 134 3.13 -13.01 21.29
CA LEU A 134 4.52 -12.53 21.39
C LEU A 134 5.03 -11.91 20.09
N LYS A 135 4.58 -12.43 18.93
CA LYS A 135 4.93 -11.88 17.62
C LYS A 135 4.54 -10.41 17.50
N GLN A 136 3.37 -10.01 18.01
CA GLN A 136 2.91 -8.62 17.89
C GLN A 136 3.80 -7.68 18.71
N TRP A 137 4.15 -8.08 19.91
CA TRP A 137 5.03 -7.30 20.81
C TRP A 137 6.44 -7.17 20.22
N VAL A 138 6.99 -8.28 19.73
CA VAL A 138 8.30 -8.29 19.06
C VAL A 138 8.29 -7.42 17.81
N SER A 139 7.23 -7.46 17.00
CA SER A 139 7.11 -6.60 15.80
C SER A 139 7.06 -5.12 16.17
N GLY A 140 6.25 -4.75 17.17
CA GLY A 140 6.17 -3.36 17.65
C GLY A 140 7.49 -2.86 18.26
N TRP A 141 8.21 -3.74 18.97
CA TRP A 141 9.52 -3.41 19.52
C TRP A 141 10.58 -3.21 18.42
N ILE A 142 10.66 -4.12 17.43
CA ILE A 142 11.59 -3.98 16.29
C ILE A 142 11.33 -2.69 15.54
N GLU A 143 10.06 -2.34 15.28
CA GLU A 143 9.71 -1.09 14.58
C GLU A 143 10.06 0.15 15.42
N GLY A 144 9.86 0.09 16.75
CA GLY A 144 10.14 1.20 17.66
C GLY A 144 11.63 1.45 17.92
N ALA A 145 12.47 0.42 17.84
CA ALA A 145 13.88 0.50 18.22
C ALA A 145 14.70 1.54 17.42
N PRO A 146 14.56 1.67 16.09
CA PRO A 146 15.35 2.64 15.33
C PRO A 146 15.10 4.09 15.71
N TYR A 147 13.89 4.44 16.17
CA TYR A 147 13.55 5.83 16.54
C TYR A 147 14.37 6.34 17.71
N GLN A 148 14.89 5.46 18.56
CA GLN A 148 15.71 5.79 19.72
C GLN A 148 17.22 5.66 19.43
N ALA A 149 17.60 5.21 18.24
CA ALA A 149 18.99 5.01 17.88
C ALA A 149 19.72 6.35 17.69
N LYS A 150 20.90 6.52 18.33
CA LYS A 150 21.70 7.75 18.21
C LYS A 150 22.14 8.06 16.78
N ARG A 151 22.26 7.05 15.93
CA ARG A 151 22.67 7.23 14.54
C ARG A 151 21.54 7.69 13.60
N LEU A 152 20.28 7.70 14.06
CA LEU A 152 19.14 8.07 13.23
C LEU A 152 19.15 9.57 12.89
N ARG A 153 19.41 9.88 11.63
CA ARG A 153 19.57 11.26 11.10
C ARG A 153 18.29 11.79 10.48
N ALA A 154 17.51 10.93 9.78
CA ALA A 154 16.27 11.33 9.14
C ALA A 154 15.20 10.24 9.22
N ILE A 155 13.93 10.67 9.22
CA ILE A 155 12.75 9.79 9.20
C ILE A 155 11.88 10.20 8.02
N ILE A 156 11.50 9.24 7.18
CA ILE A 156 10.62 9.44 6.05
C ILE A 156 9.29 8.77 6.33
N ALA A 157 8.23 9.54 6.48
CA ALA A 157 6.86 9.05 6.51
C ALA A 157 6.31 8.99 5.08
N ILE A 158 5.71 7.86 4.70
CA ILE A 158 5.18 7.66 3.35
C ILE A 158 3.79 8.28 3.14
N SER A 159 3.26 8.97 4.13
CA SER A 159 2.04 9.78 4.07
C SER A 159 1.91 10.65 5.33
N ASP A 160 1.07 11.68 5.28
CA ASP A 160 0.72 12.49 6.46
C ASP A 160 0.06 11.65 7.55
N MET A 161 -0.78 10.66 7.19
CA MET A 161 -1.35 9.72 8.16
C MET A 161 -0.27 8.96 8.92
N VAL A 162 0.76 8.46 8.23
CA VAL A 162 1.89 7.75 8.87
C VAL A 162 2.71 8.71 9.73
N LYS A 163 2.94 9.95 9.30
CA LYS A 163 3.58 11.00 10.12
C LYS A 163 2.82 11.21 11.43
N GLN A 164 1.50 11.39 11.37
CA GLN A 164 0.65 11.56 12.56
C GLN A 164 0.71 10.31 13.48
N ASP A 165 0.71 9.12 12.88
CA ASP A 165 0.85 7.88 13.65
C ASP A 165 2.22 7.79 14.34
N MET A 166 3.32 8.19 13.70
CA MET A 166 4.66 8.24 14.32
C MET A 166 4.69 9.22 15.50
N MET A 167 4.16 10.40 15.33
CA MET A 167 4.06 11.41 16.40
C MET A 167 3.24 10.86 17.58
N ARG A 168 2.11 10.23 17.32
CA ARG A 168 1.21 9.70 18.35
C ARG A 168 1.79 8.52 19.12
N TRP A 169 2.35 7.52 18.41
CA TRP A 169 2.74 6.24 19.01
C TRP A 169 4.19 6.21 19.50
N TYR A 170 5.08 6.91 18.81
CA TYR A 170 6.51 6.96 19.15
C TYR A 170 6.97 8.30 19.67
N ARG A 171 6.07 9.29 19.75
CA ARG A 171 6.34 10.65 20.26
C ARG A 171 7.50 11.32 19.50
N ILE A 172 7.58 11.07 18.20
CA ILE A 172 8.60 11.68 17.35
C ILE A 172 8.22 13.15 17.11
N PRO A 173 9.13 14.10 17.33
CA PRO A 173 8.90 15.50 17.00
C PRO A 173 8.64 15.70 15.51
N GLU A 174 7.71 16.60 15.18
CA GLU A 174 7.23 16.81 13.81
C GLU A 174 8.36 17.20 12.86
N GLU A 175 9.26 18.05 13.30
CA GLU A 175 10.41 18.58 12.55
C GLU A 175 11.44 17.53 12.15
N ARG A 176 11.39 16.32 12.75
CA ARG A 176 12.25 15.20 12.41
C ARG A 176 11.68 14.30 11.30
N ILE A 177 10.44 14.54 10.86
CA ILE A 177 9.73 13.66 9.95
C ILE A 177 9.53 14.37 8.60
N HIS A 178 10.17 13.86 7.57
CA HIS A 178 9.94 14.24 6.18
C HIS A 178 8.78 13.42 5.62
N VAL A 179 7.80 14.05 4.97
CA VAL A 179 6.71 13.33 4.28
C VAL A 179 7.07 13.16 2.82
N VAL A 180 7.20 11.91 2.38
CA VAL A 180 7.44 11.55 0.98
C VAL A 180 6.48 10.43 0.59
N TYR A 181 5.40 10.79 -0.10
CA TYR A 181 4.45 9.81 -0.61
C TYR A 181 5.11 8.86 -1.60
N ASN A 182 4.61 7.62 -1.66
CA ASN A 182 5.09 6.65 -2.65
C ASN A 182 4.96 7.20 -4.07
N GLY A 183 5.84 6.74 -4.96
CA GLY A 183 5.76 7.04 -6.38
C GLY A 183 4.96 5.99 -7.14
N VAL A 184 4.47 6.36 -8.32
CA VAL A 184 3.81 5.48 -9.27
C VAL A 184 4.45 5.58 -10.66
N ASP A 185 4.53 4.44 -11.35
CA ASP A 185 4.92 4.38 -12.75
C ASP A 185 3.82 4.97 -13.65
N ILE A 186 3.92 6.25 -13.93
CA ILE A 186 2.94 7.01 -14.73
C ILE A 186 2.97 6.65 -16.23
N GLU A 187 3.99 5.92 -16.69
CA GLU A 187 4.05 5.41 -18.07
C GLU A 187 3.32 4.08 -18.20
N ARG A 188 3.47 3.20 -17.23
CA ARG A 188 2.75 1.93 -17.17
C ARG A 188 1.26 2.15 -16.88
N PHE A 189 0.95 2.92 -15.85
CA PHE A 189 -0.42 3.30 -15.47
C PHE A 189 -0.77 4.63 -16.13
N HIS A 190 -1.60 4.56 -17.17
CA HIS A 190 -1.89 5.72 -18.01
C HIS A 190 -3.30 5.64 -18.61
N PRO A 191 -4.01 6.75 -18.82
CA PRO A 191 -5.33 6.76 -19.47
C PRO A 191 -5.35 6.09 -20.86
N ARG A 192 -4.21 6.06 -21.57
CA ARG A 192 -4.06 5.34 -22.85
C ARG A 192 -4.36 3.84 -22.73
N ASN A 193 -4.33 3.25 -21.53
CA ASN A 193 -4.65 1.84 -21.28
C ASN A 193 -6.15 1.53 -21.46
N ARG A 194 -6.99 2.56 -21.66
CA ARG A 194 -8.37 2.39 -22.15
C ARG A 194 -8.46 1.63 -23.48
N ARG A 195 -7.39 1.57 -24.26
CA ARG A 195 -7.29 0.71 -25.44
C ARG A 195 -7.53 -0.78 -25.17
N TYR A 196 -7.33 -1.24 -23.92
CA TYR A 196 -7.58 -2.61 -23.49
C TYR A 196 -9.00 -2.82 -22.95
N ARG A 197 -9.86 -1.78 -22.96
CA ARG A 197 -11.21 -1.82 -22.37
C ARG A 197 -12.08 -2.92 -22.98
N GLU A 198 -12.13 -3.00 -24.30
CA GLU A 198 -12.92 -4.01 -24.99
C GLU A 198 -12.40 -5.43 -24.75
N GLU A 199 -11.08 -5.63 -24.78
CA GLU A 199 -10.44 -6.93 -24.53
C GLU A 199 -10.83 -7.47 -23.15
N ILE A 200 -10.65 -6.64 -22.10
CA ILE A 200 -10.93 -7.05 -20.72
C ILE A 200 -12.42 -7.22 -20.48
N ARG A 201 -13.25 -6.31 -20.96
CA ARG A 201 -14.71 -6.41 -20.82
C ARG A 201 -15.27 -7.65 -21.49
N LYS A 202 -14.87 -7.94 -22.73
CA LYS A 202 -15.26 -9.16 -23.45
C LYS A 202 -14.85 -10.44 -22.71
N ARG A 203 -13.65 -10.47 -22.11
CA ARG A 203 -13.14 -11.61 -21.34
C ARG A 203 -14.06 -12.00 -20.19
N TYR A 204 -14.72 -11.01 -19.57
CA TYR A 204 -15.58 -11.22 -18.40
C TYR A 204 -17.08 -11.04 -18.71
N GLY A 205 -17.48 -10.95 -19.97
CA GLY A 205 -18.88 -10.78 -20.36
C GLY A 205 -19.48 -9.45 -19.92
N ILE A 206 -18.67 -8.40 -19.82
CA ILE A 206 -19.08 -7.05 -19.45
C ILE A 206 -19.37 -6.28 -20.74
N GLY A 207 -20.54 -5.66 -20.84
CA GLY A 207 -20.94 -4.76 -21.92
C GLY A 207 -20.68 -3.29 -21.54
N ASP A 208 -21.74 -2.49 -21.59
CA ASP A 208 -21.68 -1.04 -21.29
C ASP A 208 -21.89 -0.70 -19.81
N GLU A 209 -22.00 -1.72 -18.95
CA GLU A 209 -22.19 -1.52 -17.51
C GLU A 209 -21.08 -0.68 -16.90
N PHE A 210 -21.42 0.06 -15.84
CA PHE A 210 -20.48 0.79 -15.03
C PHE A 210 -19.56 -0.17 -14.24
N VAL A 211 -18.24 -0.10 -14.43
CA VAL A 211 -17.30 -1.03 -13.80
C VAL A 211 -16.61 -0.41 -12.58
N VAL A 212 -16.92 -0.95 -11.43
CA VAL A 212 -16.24 -0.69 -10.16
C VAL A 212 -15.06 -1.65 -10.05
N LEU A 213 -13.85 -1.13 -9.93
CA LEU A 213 -12.62 -1.91 -9.71
C LEU A 213 -12.30 -1.98 -8.21
N PHE A 214 -11.98 -3.18 -7.75
CA PHE A 214 -11.41 -3.42 -6.43
C PHE A 214 -10.13 -4.25 -6.57
N VAL A 215 -9.01 -3.77 -6.02
CA VAL A 215 -7.70 -4.45 -6.14
C VAL A 215 -7.10 -4.70 -4.76
N SER A 216 -6.88 -5.97 -4.39
CA SER A 216 -6.25 -6.32 -3.12
C SER A 216 -5.86 -7.80 -3.02
N ASN A 217 -4.83 -8.11 -2.22
CA ASN A 217 -4.52 -9.46 -1.73
C ASN A 217 -5.01 -9.70 -0.28
N ASN A 218 -5.82 -8.79 0.28
CA ASN A 218 -6.45 -8.93 1.59
C ASN A 218 -7.83 -8.27 1.59
N PHE A 219 -8.82 -9.01 1.10
CA PHE A 219 -10.17 -8.51 0.85
C PHE A 219 -10.85 -7.96 2.11
N ARG A 220 -10.63 -8.61 3.27
CA ARG A 220 -11.20 -8.16 4.54
C ARG A 220 -10.63 -6.81 4.96
N MET A 221 -9.30 -6.68 4.97
CA MET A 221 -8.63 -5.45 5.39
C MET A 221 -9.00 -4.27 4.47
N LYS A 222 -9.20 -4.57 3.20
CA LYS A 222 -9.52 -3.57 2.18
C LYS A 222 -11.02 -3.35 1.98
N GLY A 223 -11.86 -3.97 2.84
CA GLY A 223 -13.28 -3.63 2.97
C GLY A 223 -14.18 -4.14 1.86
N LEU A 224 -13.82 -5.21 1.13
CA LEU A 224 -14.65 -5.80 0.06
C LEU A 224 -16.08 -6.13 0.55
N PHE A 225 -16.22 -6.58 1.79
CA PHE A 225 -17.52 -6.85 2.40
C PHE A 225 -18.44 -5.62 2.37
N PHE A 226 -17.93 -4.46 2.74
CA PHE A 226 -18.70 -3.21 2.77
C PHE A 226 -19.02 -2.72 1.37
N LEU A 227 -18.10 -2.92 0.42
CA LEU A 227 -18.34 -2.57 -0.99
C LEU A 227 -19.46 -3.41 -1.58
N ILE A 228 -19.48 -4.73 -1.36
CA ILE A 228 -20.55 -5.61 -1.83
C ILE A 228 -21.90 -5.16 -1.25
N LYS A 229 -21.96 -4.84 0.04
CA LYS A 229 -23.19 -4.33 0.67
C LYS A 229 -23.65 -3.00 0.07
N ALA A 230 -22.76 -2.04 -0.10
CA ALA A 230 -23.11 -0.74 -0.69
C ALA A 230 -23.63 -0.89 -2.13
N LEU A 231 -23.01 -1.73 -2.94
CA LEU A 231 -23.47 -2.02 -4.31
C LEU A 231 -24.83 -2.74 -4.33
N ALA A 232 -25.08 -3.63 -3.38
CA ALA A 232 -26.39 -4.27 -3.25
C ALA A 232 -27.51 -3.29 -2.90
N GLU A 233 -27.23 -2.30 -2.05
CA GLU A 233 -28.21 -1.23 -1.76
C GLU A 233 -28.41 -0.33 -2.98
N ILE A 234 -27.36 0.01 -3.72
CA ILE A 234 -27.47 0.78 -4.96
C ILE A 234 -28.33 0.04 -6.00
N LYS A 235 -28.20 -1.29 -6.15
CA LYS A 235 -29.00 -2.08 -7.07
C LYS A 235 -30.49 -2.01 -6.80
N LYS A 236 -30.91 -1.82 -5.55
CA LYS A 236 -32.31 -1.68 -5.17
C LYS A 236 -32.94 -0.34 -5.58
N GLU A 237 -32.12 0.66 -5.92
CA GLU A 237 -32.53 2.04 -6.18
C GLU A 237 -32.39 2.38 -7.66
N ASP A 238 -33.10 1.73 -8.55
CA ASP A 238 -33.18 2.04 -10.00
C ASP A 238 -31.89 2.66 -10.60
N SER A 239 -30.75 2.06 -10.24
CA SER A 239 -29.43 2.53 -10.64
C SER A 239 -29.03 1.97 -12.02
N PRO A 240 -28.14 2.65 -12.74
CA PRO A 240 -27.54 2.10 -13.96
C PRO A 240 -26.91 0.72 -13.71
N PRO A 241 -26.93 -0.20 -14.69
CA PRO A 241 -26.24 -1.48 -14.58
C PRO A 241 -24.77 -1.33 -14.25
N PHE A 242 -24.28 -2.15 -13.33
CA PHE A 242 -22.88 -2.13 -12.92
C PHE A 242 -22.27 -3.53 -12.81
N LYS A 243 -20.94 -3.59 -12.81
CA LYS A 243 -20.16 -4.78 -12.45
C LYS A 243 -19.11 -4.41 -11.42
N LEU A 244 -18.84 -5.30 -10.48
CA LEU A 244 -17.72 -5.22 -9.54
C LEU A 244 -16.62 -6.17 -10.00
N LEU A 245 -15.51 -5.63 -10.46
CA LEU A 245 -14.35 -6.39 -10.91
C LEU A 245 -13.31 -6.47 -9.78
N VAL A 246 -13.12 -7.66 -9.22
CA VAL A 246 -12.26 -7.92 -8.07
C VAL A 246 -10.95 -8.57 -8.52
N LEU A 247 -9.84 -7.86 -8.34
CA LEU A 247 -8.48 -8.37 -8.58
C LEU A 247 -7.79 -8.73 -7.26
N GLY A 248 -7.11 -9.88 -7.23
CA GLY A 248 -6.24 -10.28 -6.12
C GLY A 248 -6.30 -11.76 -5.77
N ARG A 249 -5.46 -12.14 -4.78
CA ARG A 249 -5.27 -13.53 -4.32
C ARG A 249 -5.76 -13.69 -2.89
N ASP A 250 -7.07 -13.66 -2.68
CA ASP A 250 -7.64 -13.97 -1.36
C ASP A 250 -8.79 -14.97 -1.52
N ARG A 251 -9.27 -15.53 -0.41
CA ARG A 251 -10.38 -16.48 -0.41
C ARG A 251 -11.67 -15.77 -0.78
N GLN A 252 -12.29 -16.16 -1.89
CA GLN A 252 -13.47 -15.50 -2.45
C GLN A 252 -14.80 -16.12 -2.00
N ASN A 253 -14.82 -17.37 -1.49
CA ASN A 253 -16.06 -18.12 -1.23
C ASN A 253 -17.06 -17.39 -0.31
N SER A 254 -16.58 -16.77 0.76
CA SER A 254 -17.45 -16.02 1.69
C SER A 254 -18.04 -14.77 1.04
N TYR A 255 -17.33 -14.14 0.11
CA TYR A 255 -17.81 -12.95 -0.62
C TYR A 255 -18.78 -13.33 -1.73
N LEU A 256 -18.58 -14.48 -2.38
CA LEU A 256 -19.55 -15.04 -3.34
C LEU A 256 -20.86 -15.41 -2.63
N SER A 257 -20.81 -16.04 -1.45
CA SER A 257 -22.01 -16.26 -0.63
C SER A 257 -22.69 -14.95 -0.28
N LEU A 258 -21.94 -13.98 0.21
CA LEU A 258 -22.49 -12.64 0.53
C LEU A 258 -23.17 -11.99 -0.67
N ALA A 259 -22.52 -12.02 -1.85
CA ALA A 259 -23.06 -11.45 -3.07
C ALA A 259 -24.39 -12.15 -3.47
N ARG A 260 -24.47 -13.49 -3.28
CA ARG A 260 -25.69 -14.27 -3.54
C ARG A 260 -26.81 -13.90 -2.56
N ASP A 261 -26.50 -13.84 -1.27
CA ASP A 261 -27.45 -13.48 -0.22
C ASP A 261 -27.97 -12.04 -0.40
N MET A 262 -27.15 -11.16 -0.96
CA MET A 262 -27.46 -9.76 -1.26
C MET A 262 -28.12 -9.55 -2.65
N GLY A 263 -28.26 -10.60 -3.48
CA GLY A 263 -28.90 -10.50 -4.80
C GLY A 263 -28.06 -9.82 -5.89
N ILE A 264 -26.72 -9.78 -5.72
CA ILE A 264 -25.78 -9.18 -6.70
C ILE A 264 -24.70 -10.17 -7.15
N PHE A 265 -25.00 -11.47 -7.15
CA PHE A 265 -24.03 -12.51 -7.50
C PHE A 265 -23.51 -12.37 -8.95
N GLU A 266 -24.40 -12.05 -9.88
CA GLU A 266 -24.08 -11.89 -11.31
C GLU A 266 -23.28 -10.60 -11.60
N GLU A 267 -23.30 -9.64 -10.68
CA GLU A 267 -22.55 -8.40 -10.81
C GLU A 267 -21.11 -8.51 -10.31
N VAL A 268 -20.78 -9.52 -9.47
CA VAL A 268 -19.47 -9.64 -8.82
C VAL A 268 -18.59 -10.64 -9.58
N ILE A 269 -17.50 -10.13 -10.14
CA ILE A 269 -16.55 -10.87 -10.96
C ILE A 269 -15.21 -10.95 -10.25
N PHE A 270 -14.77 -12.15 -9.86
CA PHE A 270 -13.44 -12.39 -9.31
C PHE A 270 -12.47 -12.75 -10.43
N ALA A 271 -11.63 -11.81 -10.84
CA ALA A 271 -10.69 -11.96 -11.94
C ALA A 271 -9.35 -12.63 -11.55
N GLY A 272 -9.15 -12.87 -10.23
CA GLY A 272 -7.90 -13.43 -9.73
C GLY A 272 -6.76 -12.41 -9.74
N SER A 273 -5.52 -12.90 -9.83
CA SER A 273 -4.33 -12.03 -9.91
C SER A 273 -3.81 -11.92 -11.34
N THR A 274 -3.19 -10.79 -11.63
CA THR A 274 -2.60 -10.52 -12.94
C THR A 274 -1.24 -9.83 -12.78
N ASP A 275 -0.35 -10.01 -13.75
CA ASP A 275 0.90 -9.27 -13.89
C ASP A 275 0.71 -7.99 -14.74
N GLU A 276 -0.49 -7.81 -15.34
CA GLU A 276 -0.87 -6.66 -16.18
C GLU A 276 -2.07 -5.89 -15.56
N PRO A 277 -1.98 -5.41 -14.30
CA PRO A 277 -3.09 -4.71 -13.65
C PRO A 277 -3.51 -3.43 -14.40
N GLU A 278 -2.59 -2.77 -15.10
CA GLU A 278 -2.85 -1.56 -15.88
C GLU A 278 -3.96 -1.72 -16.92
N LYS A 279 -4.17 -2.92 -17.47
CA LYS A 279 -5.27 -3.22 -18.39
C LYS A 279 -6.63 -3.15 -17.70
N TYR A 280 -6.70 -3.60 -16.45
CA TYR A 280 -7.92 -3.61 -15.65
C TYR A 280 -8.30 -2.21 -15.17
N TYR A 281 -7.31 -1.38 -14.82
CA TYR A 281 -7.57 0.05 -14.57
C TYR A 281 -8.14 0.71 -15.84
N GLY A 282 -7.57 0.43 -17.01
CA GLY A 282 -8.08 0.95 -18.29
C GLY A 282 -9.50 0.46 -18.67
N ALA A 283 -9.91 -0.71 -18.17
CA ALA A 283 -11.23 -1.28 -18.43
C ALA A 283 -12.33 -0.78 -17.49
N SER A 284 -11.96 -0.13 -16.39
CA SER A 284 -12.85 0.26 -15.29
C SER A 284 -13.24 1.74 -15.35
N ASP A 285 -14.25 2.12 -14.54
CA ASP A 285 -14.81 3.46 -14.48
C ASP A 285 -14.56 4.15 -13.13
N LEU A 286 -14.35 3.37 -12.06
CA LEU A 286 -14.15 3.85 -10.70
C LEU A 286 -13.28 2.85 -9.92
N LEU A 287 -12.26 3.32 -9.18
CA LEU A 287 -11.62 2.52 -8.16
C LEU A 287 -12.33 2.72 -6.81
N VAL A 288 -12.68 1.61 -6.14
CA VAL A 288 -13.16 1.65 -4.75
C VAL A 288 -12.23 0.83 -3.86
N HIS A 289 -11.54 1.52 -2.95
CA HIS A 289 -10.53 0.93 -2.04
C HIS A 289 -10.82 1.32 -0.58
N PRO A 290 -11.91 0.81 0.01
CA PRO A 290 -12.45 1.23 1.31
C PRO A 290 -11.72 0.54 2.46
N THR A 291 -10.43 0.83 2.62
CA THR A 291 -9.54 0.12 3.54
C THR A 291 -9.69 0.54 5.01
N PHE A 292 -9.45 -0.39 5.94
CA PHE A 292 -9.32 -0.10 7.38
C PHE A 292 -7.92 0.35 7.79
N TYR A 293 -6.92 0.04 7.00
CA TYR A 293 -5.57 0.57 7.13
C TYR A 293 -4.76 0.31 5.87
N ASP A 294 -4.14 1.35 5.37
CA ASP A 294 -3.10 1.29 4.35
C ASP A 294 -2.16 2.48 4.55
N ALA A 295 -0.88 2.24 4.72
CA ALA A 295 0.09 3.29 5.01
C ALA A 295 0.23 4.32 3.87
N CYS A 296 0.22 3.86 2.63
CA CYS A 296 0.13 4.65 1.39
C CYS A 296 -0.13 3.70 0.21
N SER A 297 -1.39 3.53 -0.16
CA SER A 297 -1.82 2.55 -1.16
C SER A 297 -1.27 2.84 -2.55
N LEU A 298 -0.46 1.92 -3.09
CA LEU A 298 -0.04 1.97 -4.50
C LEU A 298 -1.24 1.84 -5.44
N THR A 299 -2.25 1.04 -5.07
CA THR A 299 -3.49 0.88 -5.85
C THR A 299 -4.20 2.21 -6.09
N VAL A 300 -4.20 3.10 -5.10
CA VAL A 300 -4.76 4.46 -5.25
C VAL A 300 -3.92 5.30 -6.20
N LEU A 301 -2.59 5.25 -6.08
CA LEU A 301 -1.70 5.98 -6.98
C LEU A 301 -1.77 5.44 -8.42
N GLU A 302 -1.88 4.11 -8.59
CA GLU A 302 -2.05 3.44 -9.88
C GLU A 302 -3.38 3.89 -10.56
N ALA A 303 -4.45 4.02 -9.77
CA ALA A 303 -5.73 4.53 -10.26
C ALA A 303 -5.64 5.99 -10.70
N LEU A 304 -5.03 6.87 -9.88
CA LEU A 304 -4.77 8.26 -10.24
C LEU A 304 -4.01 8.35 -11.57
N ALA A 305 -2.92 7.57 -11.70
CA ALA A 305 -2.10 7.57 -12.91
C ALA A 305 -2.85 7.06 -14.14
N SER A 306 -3.80 6.13 -13.94
CA SER A 306 -4.69 5.61 -14.99
C SER A 306 -5.86 6.56 -15.32
N GLY A 307 -5.98 7.68 -14.61
CA GLY A 307 -7.09 8.62 -14.77
C GLY A 307 -8.42 8.02 -14.27
N LEU A 308 -8.40 7.19 -13.22
CA LEU A 308 -9.61 6.67 -12.59
C LEU A 308 -9.96 7.52 -11.37
N PRO A 309 -11.23 7.95 -11.22
CA PRO A 309 -11.75 8.46 -9.95
C PRO A 309 -11.63 7.41 -8.85
N ILE A 310 -11.50 7.86 -7.60
CA ILE A 310 -11.18 6.99 -6.48
C ILE A 310 -12.13 7.20 -5.32
N ILE A 311 -12.61 6.10 -4.73
CA ILE A 311 -13.23 6.13 -3.41
C ILE A 311 -12.32 5.37 -2.44
N THR A 312 -11.91 6.03 -1.35
CA THR A 312 -11.11 5.42 -0.30
C THR A 312 -11.48 5.99 1.07
N THR A 313 -10.80 5.54 2.13
CA THR A 313 -11.06 6.00 3.50
C THR A 313 -9.94 6.89 4.02
N ALA A 314 -10.22 7.69 5.03
CA ALA A 314 -9.21 8.44 5.80
C ALA A 314 -8.18 7.52 6.51
N SER A 315 -8.44 6.21 6.57
CA SER A 315 -7.48 5.20 7.07
C SER A 315 -6.49 4.71 6.01
N ASN A 316 -6.52 5.28 4.82
CA ASN A 316 -5.53 5.10 3.77
C ASN A 316 -4.64 6.33 3.69
N GLY A 317 -3.32 6.17 3.92
CA GLY A 317 -2.39 7.29 3.83
C GLY A 317 -2.42 8.02 2.48
N ALA A 318 -2.68 7.30 1.38
CA ALA A 318 -2.84 7.94 0.07
C ALA A 318 -4.09 8.84 -0.03
N SER A 319 -5.02 8.80 0.92
CA SER A 319 -6.16 9.74 0.93
C SER A 319 -5.73 11.19 1.15
N GLY A 320 -4.57 11.42 1.79
CA GLY A 320 -4.05 12.77 2.04
C GLY A 320 -3.69 13.57 0.80
N ILE A 321 -3.56 12.91 -0.35
CA ILE A 321 -3.30 13.59 -1.62
C ILE A 321 -4.57 13.84 -2.43
N LEU A 322 -5.73 13.31 -2.00
CA LEU A 322 -7.00 13.43 -2.71
C LEU A 322 -7.77 14.68 -2.27
N CYS A 323 -8.37 15.37 -3.24
CA CYS A 323 -9.37 16.40 -3.00
C CYS A 323 -10.76 15.76 -3.05
N HIS A 324 -11.47 15.79 -1.92
CA HIS A 324 -12.80 15.20 -1.81
C HIS A 324 -13.80 15.89 -2.76
N GLY A 325 -14.51 15.09 -3.56
CA GLY A 325 -15.46 15.57 -4.57
C GLY A 325 -14.83 16.02 -5.90
N GLU A 326 -13.50 16.00 -6.02
CA GLU A 326 -12.77 16.25 -7.27
C GLU A 326 -12.34 14.92 -7.91
N GLU A 327 -11.07 14.52 -7.76
CA GLU A 327 -10.58 13.24 -8.28
C GLU A 327 -10.88 12.06 -7.36
N GLY A 328 -11.32 12.32 -6.12
CA GLY A 328 -11.60 11.28 -5.15
C GLY A 328 -12.73 11.61 -4.19
N TRP A 329 -13.22 10.55 -3.53
CA TRP A 329 -14.17 10.61 -2.43
C TRP A 329 -13.56 9.93 -1.21
N VAL A 330 -13.27 10.72 -0.17
CA VAL A 330 -12.64 10.21 1.06
C VAL A 330 -13.71 9.98 2.11
N ILE A 331 -13.85 8.74 2.57
CA ILE A 331 -14.82 8.28 3.58
C ILE A 331 -14.20 8.41 4.97
N GLY A 332 -14.89 9.03 5.90
CA GLY A 332 -14.45 9.16 7.28
C GLY A 332 -14.55 7.85 8.07
N ASP A 333 -15.73 7.24 8.10
CA ASP A 333 -15.97 5.93 8.74
C ASP A 333 -16.62 4.94 7.76
N LEU A 334 -15.90 3.88 7.42
CA LEU A 334 -16.41 2.84 6.53
C LEU A 334 -17.63 2.08 7.09
N LYS A 335 -17.87 2.14 8.39
CA LYS A 335 -19.07 1.52 8.99
C LYS A 335 -20.34 2.28 8.65
N ASP A 336 -20.23 3.54 8.29
CA ASP A 336 -21.28 4.29 7.65
C ASP A 336 -21.37 3.89 6.17
N GLY A 337 -22.13 2.83 5.89
CA GLY A 337 -22.32 2.32 4.52
C GLY A 337 -22.92 3.37 3.58
N GLU A 338 -23.66 4.34 4.12
CA GLU A 338 -24.28 5.43 3.35
C GLU A 338 -23.24 6.37 2.73
N GLU A 339 -22.12 6.64 3.41
CA GLU A 339 -21.07 7.50 2.85
C GLU A 339 -20.39 6.83 1.65
N LEU A 340 -20.14 5.50 1.72
CA LEU A 340 -19.61 4.72 0.61
C LEU A 340 -20.59 4.71 -0.57
N LYS A 341 -21.86 4.47 -0.30
CA LYS A 341 -22.95 4.49 -1.29
C LYS A 341 -23.00 5.85 -1.99
N ARG A 342 -23.07 6.96 -1.21
CA ARG A 342 -23.09 8.32 -1.76
C ARG A 342 -21.91 8.61 -2.68
N GLY A 343 -20.70 8.16 -2.31
CA GLY A 343 -19.51 8.31 -3.14
C GLY A 343 -19.63 7.55 -4.46
N ILE A 344 -20.15 6.31 -4.45
CA ILE A 344 -20.38 5.54 -5.68
C ILE A 344 -21.42 6.23 -6.57
N VAL A 345 -22.57 6.60 -6.00
CA VAL A 345 -23.66 7.29 -6.73
C VAL A 345 -23.16 8.62 -7.32
N TYR A 346 -22.31 9.37 -6.60
CA TYR A 346 -21.72 10.61 -7.10
C TYR A 346 -20.95 10.41 -8.42
N PHE A 347 -20.22 9.28 -8.53
CA PHE A 347 -19.44 8.97 -9.73
C PHE A 347 -20.20 8.14 -10.78
N LEU A 348 -21.50 7.82 -10.59
CA LEU A 348 -22.34 7.32 -11.68
C LEU A 348 -22.61 8.41 -12.72
N ASP A 349 -22.53 9.69 -12.36
CA ASP A 349 -22.60 10.81 -13.26
C ASP A 349 -21.36 10.87 -14.18
N GLU A 350 -21.58 10.82 -15.49
CA GLU A 350 -20.50 10.73 -16.48
C GLU A 350 -19.64 12.00 -16.53
N GLU A 351 -20.24 13.16 -16.39
CA GLU A 351 -19.50 14.44 -16.46
C GLU A 351 -18.58 14.58 -15.23
N ARG A 352 -19.08 14.24 -14.03
CA ARG A 352 -18.27 14.22 -12.82
C ARG A 352 -17.10 13.25 -12.95
N ARG A 353 -17.34 12.02 -13.47
CA ARG A 353 -16.27 11.06 -13.74
C ARG A 353 -15.23 11.59 -14.70
N ARG A 354 -15.65 12.21 -15.78
CA ARG A 354 -14.75 12.77 -16.79
C ARG A 354 -13.86 13.87 -16.21
N ARG A 355 -14.44 14.78 -15.43
CA ARG A 355 -13.68 15.82 -14.72
C ARG A 355 -12.70 15.21 -13.71
N ALA A 356 -13.17 14.25 -12.91
CA ALA A 356 -12.35 13.56 -11.92
C ALA A 356 -11.22 12.76 -12.57
N SER A 357 -11.46 12.12 -13.71
CA SER A 357 -10.45 11.39 -14.49
C SER A 357 -9.28 12.29 -14.92
N TYR A 358 -9.58 13.49 -15.42
CA TYR A 358 -8.56 14.46 -15.79
C TYR A 358 -7.74 14.91 -14.58
N ARG A 359 -8.42 15.32 -13.48
CA ARG A 359 -7.79 15.73 -12.24
C ARG A 359 -6.92 14.63 -11.61
N ALA A 360 -7.40 13.37 -11.66
CA ALA A 360 -6.66 12.21 -11.16
C ALA A 360 -5.31 12.08 -11.90
N ARG A 361 -5.30 12.22 -13.22
CA ARG A 361 -4.06 12.14 -13.99
C ARG A 361 -3.11 13.28 -13.67
N GLU A 362 -3.57 14.53 -13.63
CA GLU A 362 -2.74 15.68 -13.25
C GLU A 362 -2.09 15.47 -11.86
N LYS A 363 -2.86 14.98 -10.90
CA LYS A 363 -2.37 14.68 -9.57
C LYS A 363 -1.25 13.62 -9.57
N ALA A 364 -1.42 12.55 -10.34
CA ALA A 364 -0.44 11.46 -10.42
C ALA A 364 0.92 11.91 -10.96
N GLU A 365 0.97 12.88 -11.83
CA GLU A 365 2.24 13.40 -12.39
C GLU A 365 3.16 14.00 -11.31
N ILE A 366 2.56 14.57 -10.24
CA ILE A 366 3.29 15.10 -9.08
C ILE A 366 3.91 13.97 -8.24
N TYR A 367 3.28 12.78 -8.27
CA TYR A 367 3.66 11.60 -7.50
C TYR A 367 4.27 10.48 -8.35
N SER A 368 4.99 10.85 -9.43
CA SER A 368 5.71 9.86 -10.24
C SER A 368 6.84 9.18 -9.46
N GLU A 369 7.24 7.98 -9.88
CA GLU A 369 8.41 7.28 -9.33
C GLU A 369 9.67 8.15 -9.36
N LYS A 370 9.83 8.95 -10.42
CA LYS A 370 10.95 9.89 -10.54
C LYS A 370 10.91 10.95 -9.44
N ALA A 371 9.77 11.61 -9.27
CA ALA A 371 9.61 12.67 -8.26
C ALA A 371 9.79 12.12 -6.83
N ASN A 372 9.28 10.92 -6.54
CA ASN A 372 9.49 10.25 -5.27
C ASN A 372 10.98 9.98 -5.03
N PHE A 373 11.68 9.38 -6.00
CA PHE A 373 13.09 9.07 -5.91
C PHE A 373 13.93 10.33 -5.67
N ASP A 374 13.71 11.39 -6.43
CA ASP A 374 14.45 12.65 -6.31
C ASP A 374 14.32 13.24 -4.89
N ARG A 375 13.11 13.16 -4.29
CA ARG A 375 12.87 13.59 -2.89
C ARG A 375 13.59 12.71 -1.87
N VAL A 376 13.56 11.39 -2.05
CA VAL A 376 14.27 10.44 -1.15
C VAL A 376 15.79 10.69 -1.21
N ILE A 377 16.36 10.85 -2.41
CA ILE A 377 17.78 11.13 -2.58
C ILE A 377 18.18 12.49 -1.99
N ALA A 378 17.34 13.51 -2.08
CA ALA A 378 17.59 14.80 -1.43
C ALA A 378 17.76 14.62 0.10
N ILE A 379 16.87 13.83 0.73
CA ILE A 379 16.96 13.53 2.17
C ILE A 379 18.24 12.73 2.49
N PHE A 380 18.63 11.77 1.62
CA PHE A 380 19.89 11.04 1.79
C PHE A 380 21.08 11.97 1.77
N ASN A 381 21.14 12.90 0.82
CA ASN A 381 22.23 13.88 0.71
C ASN A 381 22.29 14.83 1.92
N GLU A 382 21.14 15.29 2.44
CA GLU A 382 21.08 16.08 3.65
C GLU A 382 21.58 15.30 4.87
N ALA A 383 21.18 14.01 4.99
CA ALA A 383 21.62 13.15 6.09
C ALA A 383 23.13 12.87 6.06
N LEU A 384 23.76 12.86 4.88
CA LEU A 384 25.21 12.67 4.73
C LEU A 384 26.04 13.92 5.12
N GLN A 385 25.43 15.09 5.14
CA GLN A 385 26.08 16.34 5.53
C GLN A 385 26.06 16.59 7.04
N ARG A 386 25.19 15.90 7.76
CA ARG A 386 25.07 15.91 9.22
C ARG A 386 25.96 14.84 9.86
#